data_11fdedd41e6a7ab2ccdceef2ee6d2f2d
#
_entry.id   11fdedd41e6a7ab2ccdceef2ee6d2f2d
#
_cell.length_a   1.000
_cell.length_b   1.000
_cell.length_c   1.000
_cell.angle_alpha   90.00
_cell.angle_beta   90.00
_cell.angle_gamma   90.00
#
_symmetry.space_group_name_H-M   'P 1'
#
loop_
_entity.id
_entity.type
_entity.pdbx_description
1 polymer ?
#
loop_
_entity_poly.entity_id
_entity_poly.type
_entity_poly.pdbx_seq_one_letter_code
_entity_poly.pdbx_strand_id
1 'polypeptide(L)'
;MSNDRLLQNVVSILIMAGYNVSERCEIRPRSFDLMTSDGKHLLVIKVVSQIDSVNEDIAWDLDKIARHLGAVPLIIGERARDAPLERGAIYLRYGINAVSSATLYDYLAEGELPLVYASPGGLYVNIDADRLRELREEHSMSLGDLAHALGVSRRTISKYEGGMGTTLDVAMRLEELFNDDIVMPIDLLSYTPAAEE
;
A
#
# COMPACT_ATOMS: atom_id res chain seq x y z
N MET A 1 1.30 21.97 -0.68
CA MET A 1 2.51 22.36 0.13
C MET A 1 3.72 22.39 -0.79
N SER A 2 4.81 23.10 -0.44
CA SER A 2 6.05 22.94 -1.19
C SER A 2 6.68 21.58 -0.86
N ASN A 3 7.40 20.97 -1.80
CA ASN A 3 8.11 19.70 -1.57
C ASN A 3 9.01 19.75 -0.32
N ASP A 4 9.58 20.91 -0.01
CA ASP A 4 10.45 21.05 1.16
C ASP A 4 9.70 20.94 2.48
N ARG A 5 8.46 21.44 2.55
CA ARG A 5 7.62 21.30 3.75
C ARG A 5 7.17 19.84 3.94
N LEU A 6 6.82 19.17 2.85
CA LEU A 6 6.48 17.75 2.89
C LEU A 6 7.68 16.92 3.34
N LEU A 7 8.87 17.20 2.81
CA LEU A 7 10.11 16.54 3.19
C LEU A 7 10.41 16.71 4.68
N GLN A 8 10.29 17.92 5.23
CA GLN A 8 10.49 18.18 6.66
C GLN A 8 9.49 17.40 7.52
N ASN A 9 8.24 17.31 7.09
CA ASN A 9 7.22 16.52 7.78
C ASN A 9 7.59 15.03 7.79
N VAL A 10 8.00 14.49 6.66
CA VAL A 10 8.46 13.09 6.54
C VAL A 10 9.64 12.81 7.46
N VAL A 11 10.64 13.68 7.47
CA VAL A 11 11.81 13.55 8.37
C VAL A 11 11.38 13.53 9.84
N SER A 12 10.45 14.41 10.23
CA SER A 12 9.94 14.46 11.60
C SER A 12 9.23 13.16 11.99
N ILE A 13 8.40 12.60 11.10
CA ILE A 13 7.71 11.32 11.32
C ILE A 13 8.73 10.18 11.50
N LEU A 14 9.73 10.10 10.64
CA LEU A 14 10.76 9.06 10.70
C LEU A 14 11.55 9.12 12.01
N ILE A 15 11.97 10.30 12.43
CA ILE A 15 12.68 10.49 13.70
C ILE A 15 11.80 10.10 14.89
N MET A 16 10.53 10.51 14.91
CA MET A 16 9.58 10.14 15.96
C MET A 16 9.36 8.63 16.03
N ALA A 17 9.39 7.94 14.91
CA ALA A 17 9.28 6.49 14.82
C ALA A 17 10.59 5.73 15.15
N GLY A 18 11.66 6.44 15.53
CA GLY A 18 12.95 5.85 15.92
C GLY A 18 13.89 5.54 14.75
N TYR A 19 13.63 6.09 13.58
CA TYR A 19 14.50 5.90 12.41
C TYR A 19 15.67 6.89 12.42
N ASN A 20 16.83 6.41 12.00
CA ASN A 20 17.95 7.26 11.64
C ASN A 20 17.78 7.72 10.20
N VAL A 21 17.81 9.01 9.97
CA VAL A 21 17.56 9.61 8.67
C VAL A 21 18.84 10.22 8.10
N SER A 22 19.14 9.93 6.82
CA SER A 22 20.28 10.51 6.12
C SER A 22 20.07 12.01 5.87
N GLU A 23 21.12 12.69 5.48
CA GLU A 23 20.99 13.98 4.83
C GLU A 23 20.20 13.85 3.50
N ARG A 24 19.61 14.94 3.05
CA ARG A 24 18.91 14.98 1.78
C ARG A 24 19.87 14.71 0.63
N CYS A 25 19.51 13.78 -0.24
CA CYS A 25 20.27 13.55 -1.46
C CYS A 25 20.13 14.73 -2.42
N GLU A 26 21.25 15.38 -2.75
CA GLU A 26 21.28 16.53 -3.68
C GLU A 26 21.89 16.19 -5.05
N ILE A 27 22.29 14.96 -5.24
CA ILE A 27 22.85 14.47 -6.51
C ILE A 27 21.75 14.49 -7.60
N ARG A 28 22.10 14.92 -8.79
CA ARG A 28 21.17 14.94 -9.94
C ARG A 28 21.61 13.94 -11.01
N PRO A 29 20.66 13.22 -11.66
CA PRO A 29 19.21 13.24 -11.42
C PRO A 29 18.86 12.69 -10.03
N ARG A 30 17.81 13.26 -9.43
CA ARG A 30 17.39 12.92 -8.07
C ARG A 30 16.34 11.82 -8.08
N SER A 31 16.77 10.59 -8.01
CA SER A 31 15.86 9.43 -7.98
C SER A 31 15.25 9.17 -6.61
N PHE A 32 15.96 9.52 -5.53
CA PHE A 32 15.45 9.49 -4.15
C PHE A 32 15.84 10.77 -3.40
N ASP A 33 15.20 11.00 -2.26
CA ASP A 33 15.44 12.19 -1.41
C ASP A 33 16.12 11.82 -0.09
N LEU A 34 15.75 10.69 0.51
CA LEU A 34 16.22 10.23 1.82
C LEU A 34 16.50 8.73 1.83
N MET A 35 17.48 8.34 2.65
CA MET A 35 17.62 6.98 3.16
C MET A 35 17.37 6.99 4.66
N THR A 36 16.74 5.94 5.19
CA THR A 36 16.45 5.85 6.61
C THR A 36 16.41 4.41 7.10
N SER A 37 16.82 4.17 8.35
CA SER A 37 16.83 2.83 8.92
C SER A 37 16.48 2.86 10.41
N ASP A 38 15.76 1.82 10.85
CA ASP A 38 15.50 1.51 12.25
C ASP A 38 16.45 0.42 12.80
N GLY A 39 17.44 0.01 11.99
CA GLY A 39 18.35 -1.08 12.29
C GLY A 39 17.87 -2.46 11.82
N LYS A 40 16.59 -2.60 11.45
CA LYS A 40 16.02 -3.82 10.85
C LYS A 40 15.64 -3.60 9.38
N HIS A 41 15.08 -2.45 9.09
CA HIS A 41 14.61 -2.07 7.75
C HIS A 41 15.43 -0.89 7.26
N LEU A 42 15.80 -0.94 6.00
CA LEU A 42 16.39 0.18 5.28
C LEU A 42 15.37 0.65 4.24
N LEU A 43 15.03 1.94 4.26
CA LEU A 43 14.10 2.53 3.32
C LEU A 43 14.82 3.53 2.42
N VAL A 44 14.46 3.54 1.15
CA VAL A 44 14.87 4.54 0.17
C VAL A 44 13.64 5.31 -0.25
N ILE A 45 13.58 6.59 0.12
CA ILE A 45 12.35 7.38 0.05
C ILE A 45 12.47 8.48 -1.01
N LYS A 46 11.45 8.53 -1.87
CA LYS A 46 11.17 9.63 -2.79
C LYS A 46 10.03 10.47 -2.24
N VAL A 47 10.21 11.79 -2.11
CA VAL A 47 9.19 12.73 -1.63
C VAL A 47 8.76 13.65 -2.76
N VAL A 48 7.47 13.63 -3.10
CA VAL A 48 6.87 14.43 -4.17
C VAL A 48 5.49 14.92 -3.76
N SER A 49 5.10 16.15 -4.16
CA SER A 49 3.71 16.60 -3.93
C SER A 49 2.72 15.81 -4.76
N GLN A 50 3.09 15.44 -5.98
CA GLN A 50 2.27 14.72 -6.94
C GLN A 50 2.91 13.38 -7.26
N ILE A 51 2.29 12.25 -6.88
CA ILE A 51 2.87 10.93 -7.12
C ILE A 51 2.95 10.57 -8.61
N ASP A 52 2.11 11.17 -9.45
CA ASP A 52 2.14 10.98 -10.90
C ASP A 52 3.34 11.67 -11.57
N SER A 53 4.09 12.50 -10.85
CA SER A 53 5.36 13.05 -11.34
C SER A 53 6.51 12.04 -11.30
N VAL A 54 6.34 10.91 -10.60
CA VAL A 54 7.28 9.79 -10.65
C VAL A 54 7.06 9.05 -11.96
N ASN A 55 8.01 9.18 -12.86
CA ASN A 55 8.03 8.48 -14.12
C ASN A 55 8.77 7.13 -14.01
N GLU A 56 8.78 6.38 -15.10
CA GLU A 56 9.39 5.06 -15.17
C GLU A 56 10.90 5.08 -14.86
N ASP A 57 11.63 6.07 -15.35
CA ASP A 57 13.07 6.20 -15.10
C ASP A 57 13.38 6.40 -13.62
N ILE A 58 12.63 7.28 -12.95
CA ILE A 58 12.77 7.52 -11.50
C ILE A 58 12.44 6.25 -10.73
N ALA A 59 11.36 5.58 -11.09
CA ALA A 59 10.95 4.33 -10.44
C ALA A 59 11.98 3.21 -10.65
N TRP A 60 12.53 3.08 -11.86
CA TRP A 60 13.59 2.12 -12.18
C TRP A 60 14.84 2.36 -11.34
N ASP A 61 15.31 3.60 -11.25
CA ASP A 61 16.47 3.95 -10.42
C ASP A 61 16.22 3.64 -8.95
N LEU A 62 15.03 3.99 -8.45
CA LEU A 62 14.64 3.76 -7.07
C LEU A 62 14.60 2.26 -6.73
N ASP A 63 14.00 1.45 -7.61
CA ASP A 63 13.96 -0.01 -7.51
C ASP A 63 15.37 -0.60 -7.56
N LYS A 64 16.21 -0.15 -8.48
CA LYS A 64 17.60 -0.62 -8.64
C LYS A 64 18.45 -0.32 -7.40
N ILE A 65 18.35 0.88 -6.85
CA ILE A 65 19.03 1.26 -5.60
C ILE A 65 18.54 0.37 -4.46
N ALA A 66 17.23 0.21 -4.31
CA ALA A 66 16.64 -0.61 -3.27
C ALA A 66 17.12 -2.06 -3.33
N ARG A 67 17.14 -2.67 -4.51
CA ARG A 67 17.66 -4.04 -4.70
C ARG A 67 19.12 -4.18 -4.29
N HIS A 68 19.98 -3.26 -4.71
CA HIS A 68 21.41 -3.33 -4.38
C HIS A 68 21.70 -3.18 -2.90
N LEU A 69 20.87 -2.45 -2.19
CA LEU A 69 21.02 -2.19 -0.76
C LEU A 69 20.20 -3.14 0.14
N GLY A 70 19.37 -4.01 -0.43
CA GLY A 70 18.41 -4.77 0.34
C GLY A 70 17.39 -3.88 1.06
N ALA A 71 17.04 -2.75 0.44
CA ALA A 71 16.16 -1.74 0.99
C ALA A 71 14.74 -1.83 0.41
N VAL A 72 13.80 -1.16 1.08
CA VAL A 72 12.42 -1.00 0.60
C VAL A 72 12.29 0.39 -0.05
N PRO A 73 11.92 0.48 -1.33
CA PRO A 73 11.63 1.76 -1.97
C PRO A 73 10.23 2.24 -1.57
N LEU A 74 10.09 3.53 -1.33
CA LEU A 74 8.82 4.13 -0.92
C LEU A 74 8.68 5.54 -1.51
N ILE A 75 7.48 5.85 -2.01
CA ILE A 75 7.11 7.18 -2.45
C ILE A 75 6.19 7.79 -1.40
N ILE A 76 6.52 8.99 -0.93
CA ILE A 76 5.66 9.77 -0.05
C ILE A 76 5.14 10.96 -0.83
N GLY A 77 3.81 11.09 -0.91
CA GLY A 77 3.17 12.14 -1.67
C GLY A 77 1.97 12.76 -0.98
N GLU A 78 1.38 13.77 -1.63
CA GLU A 78 0.18 14.45 -1.14
C GLU A 78 -1.03 14.20 -2.03
N ARG A 79 -0.81 14.04 -3.33
CA ARG A 79 -1.88 13.98 -4.35
C ARG A 79 -1.59 12.96 -5.43
N ALA A 80 -2.68 12.40 -5.97
CA ALA A 80 -2.68 11.66 -7.23
C ALA A 80 -3.68 12.33 -8.16
N ARG A 81 -3.25 12.72 -9.36
CA ARG A 81 -4.04 13.55 -10.27
C ARG A 81 -4.58 14.81 -9.54
N ASP A 82 -5.89 14.95 -9.46
CA ASP A 82 -6.54 16.13 -8.87
C ASP A 82 -7.02 15.91 -7.43
N ALA A 83 -6.83 14.70 -6.89
CA ALA A 83 -7.29 14.33 -5.55
C ALA A 83 -6.13 14.18 -4.56
N PRO A 84 -6.34 14.55 -3.27
CA PRO A 84 -5.40 14.19 -2.22
C PRO A 84 -5.34 12.66 -2.06
N LEU A 85 -4.19 12.16 -1.56
CA LEU A 85 -4.07 10.75 -1.20
C LEU A 85 -4.92 10.47 0.04
N GLU A 86 -5.70 9.40 -0.02
CA GLU A 86 -6.51 8.95 1.12
C GLU A 86 -5.61 8.40 2.23
N ARG A 87 -5.91 8.77 3.48
CA ARG A 87 -5.25 8.21 4.66
C ARG A 87 -5.60 6.73 4.81
N GLY A 88 -4.61 5.90 5.07
CA GLY A 88 -4.76 4.45 5.17
C GLY A 88 -4.81 3.72 3.82
N ALA A 89 -4.61 4.43 2.70
CA ALA A 89 -4.60 3.84 1.38
C ALA A 89 -3.19 3.80 0.77
N ILE A 90 -2.87 2.70 0.10
CA ILE A 90 -1.65 2.53 -0.69
C ILE A 90 -1.98 2.76 -2.16
N TYR A 91 -1.15 3.54 -2.80
CA TYR A 91 -1.13 3.76 -4.25
C TYR A 91 0.09 3.06 -4.83
N LEU A 92 0.05 2.70 -6.09
CA LEU A 92 1.16 2.04 -6.76
C LEU A 92 1.62 2.88 -7.94
N ARG A 93 2.94 3.07 -8.06
CA ARG A 93 3.57 3.69 -9.23
C ARG A 93 4.75 2.83 -9.67
N TYR A 94 4.62 2.22 -10.84
CA TYR A 94 5.65 1.33 -11.41
C TYR A 94 6.13 0.25 -10.43
N GLY A 95 5.18 -0.38 -9.68
CA GLY A 95 5.51 -1.41 -8.70
C GLY A 95 5.99 -0.90 -7.34
N ILE A 96 6.14 0.42 -7.14
CA ILE A 96 6.57 1.02 -5.88
C ILE A 96 5.35 1.58 -5.14
N ASN A 97 5.27 1.26 -3.84
CA ASN A 97 4.22 1.78 -2.97
C ASN A 97 4.37 3.29 -2.77
N ALA A 98 3.25 4.00 -2.90
CA ALA A 98 3.14 5.42 -2.63
C ALA A 98 2.04 5.66 -1.60
N VAL A 99 2.34 6.44 -0.57
CA VAL A 99 1.42 6.75 0.53
C VAL A 99 1.49 8.22 0.91
N SER A 100 0.47 8.71 1.63
CA SER A 100 0.52 10.02 2.25
C SER A 100 1.43 10.02 3.48
N SER A 101 1.89 11.20 3.89
CA SER A 101 2.64 11.34 5.15
C SER A 101 1.81 10.92 6.37
N ALA A 102 0.48 11.10 6.34
CA ALA A 102 -0.42 10.64 7.38
C ALA A 102 -0.43 9.11 7.48
N THR A 103 -0.51 8.40 6.34
CA THR A 103 -0.43 6.93 6.30
C THR A 103 0.93 6.42 6.78
N LEU A 104 2.02 7.10 6.41
CA LEU A 104 3.35 6.77 6.92
C LEU A 104 3.43 6.90 8.44
N TYR A 105 2.86 7.99 9.00
CA TYR A 105 2.79 8.18 10.44
C TYR A 105 2.02 7.06 11.13
N ASP A 106 0.82 6.74 10.66
CA ASP A 106 -0.01 5.67 11.23
C ASP A 106 0.76 4.34 11.24
N TYR A 107 1.42 4.02 10.13
CA TYR A 107 2.18 2.78 10.00
C TYR A 107 3.40 2.72 10.92
N LEU A 108 4.24 3.77 10.90
CA LEU A 108 5.53 3.75 11.62
C LEU A 108 5.40 4.11 13.10
N ALA A 109 4.55 5.08 13.46
CA ALA A 109 4.43 5.59 14.81
C ALA A 109 3.33 4.92 15.61
N GLU A 110 2.18 4.59 14.99
CA GLU A 110 1.03 3.99 15.66
C GLU A 110 0.95 2.46 15.45
N GLY A 111 1.72 1.91 14.52
CA GLY A 111 1.70 0.48 14.18
C GLY A 111 0.44 0.06 13.42
N GLU A 112 -0.29 1.01 12.84
CA GLU A 112 -1.50 0.77 12.07
C GLU A 112 -1.16 0.41 10.63
N LEU A 113 -1.41 -0.83 10.22
CA LEU A 113 -1.20 -1.26 8.86
C LEU A 113 -2.32 -0.74 7.95
N PRO A 114 -2.00 -0.23 6.74
CA PRO A 114 -3.02 0.15 5.77
C PRO A 114 -3.80 -1.07 5.30
N LEU A 115 -5.10 -0.91 5.08
CA LEU A 115 -6.01 -1.97 4.64
C LEU A 115 -6.40 -1.80 3.17
N VAL A 116 -6.27 -0.60 2.62
CA VAL A 116 -6.84 -0.22 1.33
C VAL A 116 -5.73 0.05 0.33
N TYR A 117 -5.95 -0.37 -0.91
CA TYR A 117 -5.09 -0.01 -2.03
C TYR A 117 -5.90 0.58 -3.19
N ALA A 118 -5.30 1.55 -3.89
CA ALA A 118 -5.90 2.16 -5.06
C ALA A 118 -5.58 1.34 -6.31
N SER A 119 -6.60 1.07 -7.11
CA SER A 119 -6.50 0.41 -8.41
C SER A 119 -7.44 1.09 -9.41
N PRO A 120 -7.28 0.89 -10.72
CA PRO A 120 -8.24 1.40 -11.68
C PRO A 120 -9.68 1.01 -11.32
N GLY A 121 -10.53 2.00 -11.16
CA GLY A 121 -11.93 1.82 -10.75
C GLY A 121 -12.23 2.13 -9.29
N GLY A 122 -11.23 2.36 -8.42
CA GLY A 122 -11.47 2.80 -7.05
C GLY A 122 -10.50 2.27 -6.00
N LEU A 123 -11.02 2.13 -4.79
CA LEU A 123 -10.30 1.61 -3.64
C LEU A 123 -10.74 0.17 -3.34
N TYR A 124 -9.77 -0.69 -3.08
CA TYR A 124 -9.96 -2.12 -2.88
C TYR A 124 -9.25 -2.56 -1.60
N VAL A 125 -9.66 -3.73 -1.10
CA VAL A 125 -9.02 -4.40 0.02
C VAL A 125 -8.65 -5.82 -0.36
N ASN A 126 -7.60 -6.36 0.27
CA ASN A 126 -7.29 -7.78 0.20
C ASN A 126 -8.12 -8.52 1.23
N ILE A 127 -8.58 -9.72 0.87
CA ILE A 127 -9.31 -10.61 1.76
C ILE A 127 -8.57 -11.94 1.88
N ASP A 128 -8.71 -12.57 3.02
CA ASP A 128 -8.23 -13.95 3.23
C ASP A 128 -9.11 -14.91 2.46
N ALA A 129 -8.61 -15.36 1.31
CA ALA A 129 -9.35 -16.21 0.37
C ALA A 129 -9.65 -17.60 0.96
N ASP A 130 -8.73 -18.16 1.72
CA ASP A 130 -8.90 -19.47 2.35
C ASP A 130 -9.91 -19.37 3.48
N ARG A 131 -9.83 -18.32 4.32
CA ARG A 131 -10.80 -18.06 5.37
C ARG A 131 -12.21 -17.82 4.81
N LEU A 132 -12.34 -17.06 3.72
CA LEU A 132 -13.61 -16.86 3.05
C LEU A 132 -14.24 -18.21 2.61
N ARG A 133 -13.44 -19.10 2.03
CA ARG A 133 -13.90 -20.43 1.62
C ARG A 133 -14.35 -21.25 2.82
N GLU A 134 -13.56 -21.29 3.89
CA GLU A 134 -13.90 -21.97 5.13
C GLU A 134 -15.22 -21.48 5.71
N LEU A 135 -15.38 -20.14 5.87
CA LEU A 135 -16.60 -19.53 6.39
C LEU A 135 -17.84 -19.90 5.54
N ARG A 136 -17.71 -19.86 4.22
CA ARG A 136 -18.81 -20.25 3.33
C ARG A 136 -19.19 -21.73 3.56
N GLU A 137 -18.21 -22.62 3.69
CA GLU A 137 -18.44 -24.05 3.92
C GLU A 137 -18.99 -24.32 5.32
N GLU A 138 -18.48 -23.69 6.36
CA GLU A 138 -18.99 -23.75 7.73
C GLU A 138 -20.49 -23.37 7.81
N HIS A 139 -20.91 -22.36 7.02
CA HIS A 139 -22.30 -21.92 6.92
C HIS A 139 -23.12 -22.72 5.90
N SER A 140 -22.56 -23.81 5.35
CA SER A 140 -23.21 -24.67 4.34
C SER A 140 -23.75 -23.92 3.12
N MET A 141 -23.08 -22.83 2.74
CA MET A 141 -23.44 -22.01 1.59
C MET A 141 -22.75 -22.50 0.31
N SER A 142 -23.50 -22.59 -0.79
CA SER A 142 -22.91 -22.74 -2.11
C SER A 142 -22.31 -21.41 -2.61
N LEU A 143 -21.47 -21.47 -3.65
CA LEU A 143 -21.01 -20.24 -4.33
C LEU A 143 -22.20 -19.37 -4.83
N GLY A 144 -23.31 -20.01 -5.17
CA GLY A 144 -24.54 -19.32 -5.60
C GLY A 144 -25.24 -18.60 -4.45
N ASP A 145 -25.30 -19.21 -3.27
CA ASP A 145 -25.94 -18.63 -2.10
C ASP A 145 -25.17 -17.40 -1.64
N LEU A 146 -23.83 -17.49 -1.56
CA LEU A 146 -22.98 -16.38 -1.20
C LEU A 146 -23.05 -15.25 -2.25
N ALA A 147 -23.05 -15.61 -3.54
CA ALA A 147 -23.18 -14.65 -4.63
C ALA A 147 -24.50 -13.88 -4.55
N HIS A 148 -25.59 -14.58 -4.24
CA HIS A 148 -26.91 -13.95 -4.05
C HIS A 148 -26.93 -13.01 -2.84
N ALA A 149 -26.38 -13.44 -1.71
CA ALA A 149 -26.30 -12.64 -0.49
C ALA A 149 -25.52 -11.32 -0.68
N LEU A 150 -24.48 -11.34 -1.51
CA LEU A 150 -23.64 -10.17 -1.80
C LEU A 150 -24.06 -9.37 -3.04
N GLY A 151 -25.03 -9.86 -3.82
CA GLY A 151 -25.46 -9.23 -5.07
C GLY A 151 -24.39 -9.25 -6.19
N VAL A 152 -23.54 -10.29 -6.20
CA VAL A 152 -22.49 -10.49 -7.21
C VAL A 152 -22.69 -11.81 -7.98
N SER A 153 -21.84 -12.08 -8.97
CA SER A 153 -21.90 -13.35 -9.71
C SER A 153 -21.15 -14.48 -8.99
N ARG A 154 -21.53 -15.75 -9.25
CA ARG A 154 -20.79 -16.93 -8.78
C ARG A 154 -19.32 -16.87 -9.19
N ARG A 155 -19.04 -16.41 -10.41
CA ARG A 155 -17.69 -16.23 -10.94
C ARG A 155 -16.88 -15.21 -10.10
N THR A 156 -17.55 -14.17 -9.60
CA THR A 156 -16.94 -13.19 -8.72
C THR A 156 -16.53 -13.81 -7.39
N ILE A 157 -17.41 -14.62 -6.77
CA ILE A 157 -17.07 -15.35 -5.53
C ILE A 157 -15.89 -16.28 -5.77
N SER A 158 -15.90 -17.03 -6.87
CA SER A 158 -14.76 -17.92 -7.20
C SER A 158 -13.44 -17.15 -7.35
N LYS A 159 -13.48 -15.91 -7.87
CA LYS A 159 -12.30 -15.06 -7.94
C LYS A 159 -11.85 -14.58 -6.57
N TYR A 160 -12.78 -14.23 -5.68
CA TYR A 160 -12.47 -13.85 -4.30
C TYR A 160 -11.81 -15.01 -3.55
N GLU A 161 -12.35 -16.23 -3.65
CA GLU A 161 -11.74 -17.44 -3.10
C GLU A 161 -10.45 -17.86 -3.82
N GLY A 162 -10.13 -17.24 -4.95
CA GLY A 162 -8.87 -17.34 -5.68
C GLY A 162 -7.86 -16.21 -5.36
N GLY A 163 -8.15 -15.35 -4.38
CA GLY A 163 -7.23 -14.31 -3.91
C GLY A 163 -7.41 -12.95 -4.60
N MET A 164 -8.47 -12.74 -5.38
CA MET A 164 -8.76 -11.42 -5.95
C MET A 164 -9.26 -10.49 -4.84
N GLY A 165 -8.73 -9.27 -4.79
CA GLY A 165 -9.24 -8.22 -3.91
C GLY A 165 -10.67 -7.79 -4.25
N THR A 166 -11.35 -7.19 -3.29
CA THR A 166 -12.72 -6.71 -3.41
C THR A 166 -12.84 -5.24 -3.00
N THR A 167 -13.97 -4.63 -3.32
CA THR A 167 -14.28 -3.28 -2.83
C THR A 167 -14.52 -3.30 -1.33
N LEU A 168 -14.29 -2.17 -0.67
CA LEU A 168 -14.52 -2.04 0.77
C LEU A 168 -15.96 -2.38 1.16
N ASP A 169 -16.95 -1.96 0.36
CA ASP A 169 -18.38 -2.24 0.59
C ASP A 169 -18.67 -3.75 0.60
N VAL A 170 -18.13 -4.50 -0.34
CA VAL A 170 -18.30 -5.97 -0.38
C VAL A 170 -17.59 -6.65 0.79
N ALA A 171 -16.39 -6.19 1.15
CA ALA A 171 -15.66 -6.72 2.31
C ALA A 171 -16.45 -6.52 3.61
N MET A 172 -16.99 -5.33 3.84
CA MET A 172 -17.82 -5.05 5.01
C MET A 172 -19.05 -5.95 5.07
N ARG A 173 -19.71 -6.18 3.95
CA ARG A 173 -20.87 -7.12 3.89
C ARG A 173 -20.47 -8.56 4.17
N LEU A 174 -19.28 -8.98 3.75
CA LEU A 174 -18.76 -10.32 4.06
C LEU A 174 -18.50 -10.47 5.56
N GLU A 175 -17.85 -9.49 6.19
CA GLU A 175 -17.59 -9.48 7.61
C GLU A 175 -18.87 -9.42 8.45
N GLU A 176 -19.87 -8.64 8.03
CA GLU A 176 -21.19 -8.63 8.65
C GLU A 176 -21.91 -9.98 8.50
N LEU A 177 -21.86 -10.60 7.30
CA LEU A 177 -22.54 -11.87 7.02
C LEU A 177 -21.99 -13.01 7.87
N PHE A 178 -20.68 -13.08 8.02
CA PHE A 178 -20.02 -14.18 8.73
C PHE A 178 -19.66 -13.82 10.19
N ASN A 179 -19.77 -12.56 10.58
CA ASN A 179 -19.31 -12.02 11.86
C ASN A 179 -17.86 -12.42 12.16
N ASP A 180 -16.99 -12.27 11.16
CA ASP A 180 -15.59 -12.67 11.18
C ASP A 180 -14.76 -11.64 10.39
N ASP A 181 -13.54 -11.39 10.82
CA ASP A 181 -12.63 -10.47 10.17
C ASP A 181 -11.90 -11.20 9.03
N ILE A 182 -12.12 -10.76 7.80
CA ILE A 182 -11.51 -11.36 6.61
C ILE A 182 -10.61 -10.39 5.82
N VAL A 183 -10.65 -9.11 6.15
CA VAL A 183 -9.79 -8.11 5.50
C VAL A 183 -8.35 -8.30 5.96
N MET A 184 -7.43 -8.45 5.00
CA MET A 184 -6.00 -8.60 5.27
C MET A 184 -5.31 -7.25 5.24
N PRO A 185 -4.52 -6.89 6.28
CA PRO A 185 -3.70 -5.69 6.26
C PRO A 185 -2.57 -5.83 5.24
N ILE A 186 -2.10 -4.68 4.75
CA ILE A 186 -1.01 -4.59 3.79
C ILE A 186 0.25 -4.17 4.54
N ASP A 187 1.31 -4.97 4.44
CA ASP A 187 2.62 -4.60 4.97
C ASP A 187 3.31 -3.65 4.00
N LEU A 188 3.42 -2.38 4.38
CA LEU A 188 4.06 -1.33 3.58
C LEU A 188 5.55 -1.58 3.34
N LEU A 189 6.22 -2.30 4.23
CA LEU A 189 7.64 -2.64 4.14
C LEU A 189 7.90 -3.97 3.42
N SER A 190 6.86 -4.70 3.04
CA SER A 190 6.98 -5.85 2.18
C SER A 190 7.17 -5.39 0.73
N TYR A 191 8.34 -5.67 0.17
CA TYR A 191 8.68 -5.30 -1.20
C TYR A 191 9.25 -6.50 -1.95
N THR A 192 8.64 -6.79 -3.09
CA THR A 192 9.17 -7.79 -4.03
C THR A 192 9.66 -7.05 -5.27
N PRO A 193 10.98 -7.06 -5.53
CA PRO A 193 11.53 -6.43 -6.73
C PRO A 193 10.87 -6.98 -8.00
N ALA A 194 10.71 -6.13 -9.00
CA ALA A 194 10.29 -6.58 -10.32
C ALA A 194 11.31 -7.60 -10.88
N ALA A 195 10.84 -8.65 -11.55
CA ALA A 195 11.74 -9.61 -12.18
C ALA A 195 12.62 -8.88 -13.22
N GLU A 196 13.91 -9.21 -13.23
CA GLU A 196 14.79 -8.75 -14.32
C GLU A 196 14.36 -9.48 -15.61
N GLU A 197 13.98 -8.73 -16.63
CA GLU A 197 13.83 -9.25 -18.00
C GLU A 197 15.20 -9.34 -18.69
#